data_93b679c9a2ab12c1b137d81e8d1a5043
#
_entry.id   93b679c9a2ab12c1b137d81e8d1a5043
#
_cell.length_a   1.000
_cell.length_b   1.000
_cell.length_c   1.000
_cell.angle_alpha   90.00
_cell.angle_beta   90.00
_cell.angle_gamma   90.00
#
_symmetry.space_group_name_H-M   'P 1'
#
loop_
_entity.id
_entity.type
_entity.pdbx_description
1 polymer ?
#
loop_
_entity_poly.entity_id
_entity_poly.type
_entity_poly.pdbx_seq_one_letter_code
_entity_poly.pdbx_strand_id
1 'polypeptide(L)'
;MEKAVILKRGKEESLRRFHPWIFSGAIQRIEGKPEEGDIVTVYTNDREFIARGHVQVGSIAVRVLTFNDETIDQEFWDKRISTAFDLRERTGISSREDNSTYRLVHGEGDNLPGLIIDIYGNTAVMQAHSVGMHVNRMDIAEAVKKVMGDKIKNIYYKSDTTLPYKADINKDNGYIMGGNAENISTEYGLKFHIDWLRGQKTGFFVDQRENRSLLEKYAKGRKLLNMFCYTGGFSIYALRGGAEIVHSVDSSSKAIDLTNANAELNFPGDTRHTAYAEDAIDFLDRMGNNYNLIILDPPAFAKHRDSLRNALIGYRRLNAKAIEKIQPGGILFTFSCSQVVSKENFRTAVFTAAAIAKRNVRILHQLTQPADHPVSIYHPEGEYLKGLVLYVE
;
A
#
# COMPACT_ATOMS: atom_id res chain seq x y z
N MET A 1 -5.02 25.02 -30.10
CA MET A 1 -4.11 23.98 -30.70
C MET A 1 -4.20 22.76 -29.80
N GLU A 2 -4.35 21.59 -30.38
CA GLU A 2 -4.48 20.34 -29.61
C GLU A 2 -3.20 20.12 -28.76
N LYS A 3 -3.37 19.69 -27.50
CA LYS A 3 -2.27 19.27 -26.64
C LYS A 3 -1.94 17.82 -26.94
N ALA A 4 -0.81 17.56 -27.58
CA ALA A 4 -0.46 16.23 -28.06
C ALA A 4 1.00 15.84 -27.80
N VAL A 5 1.22 14.54 -27.64
CA VAL A 5 2.54 13.91 -27.55
C VAL A 5 2.72 12.99 -28.74
N ILE A 6 3.78 13.19 -29.50
CA ILE A 6 4.15 12.34 -30.63
C ILE A 6 5.31 11.45 -30.25
N LEU A 7 5.13 10.16 -30.41
CA LEU A 7 6.15 9.15 -30.08
C LEU A 7 7.21 9.04 -31.16
N LYS A 8 8.41 8.65 -30.77
CA LYS A 8 9.44 8.19 -31.71
C LYS A 8 9.00 6.87 -32.35
N ARG A 9 9.36 6.68 -33.61
CA ARG A 9 9.07 5.44 -34.36
C ARG A 9 9.54 4.20 -33.57
N GLY A 10 8.66 3.21 -33.42
CA GLY A 10 8.92 1.96 -32.70
C GLY A 10 8.89 2.07 -31.18
N LYS A 11 8.51 3.22 -30.61
CA LYS A 11 8.34 3.39 -29.15
C LYS A 11 6.90 3.21 -28.67
N GLU A 12 5.98 2.98 -29.58
CA GLU A 12 4.58 2.65 -29.32
C GLU A 12 4.33 1.20 -28.87
N GLU A 13 5.31 0.32 -29.02
CA GLU A 13 5.16 -1.12 -28.77
C GLU A 13 4.70 -1.46 -27.34
N SER A 14 5.22 -0.75 -26.32
CA SER A 14 4.79 -0.95 -24.93
C SER A 14 3.33 -0.53 -24.72
N LEU A 15 2.90 0.54 -25.40
CA LEU A 15 1.53 1.04 -25.33
C LEU A 15 0.55 0.13 -26.07
N ARG A 16 0.95 -0.45 -27.21
CA ARG A 16 0.18 -1.49 -27.93
C ARG A 16 -0.02 -2.76 -27.06
N ARG A 17 0.81 -2.93 -26.03
CA ARG A 17 0.68 -3.94 -24.98
C ARG A 17 0.05 -3.40 -23.70
N PHE A 18 -0.61 -2.25 -23.77
CA PHE A 18 -1.34 -1.62 -22.67
C PHE A 18 -0.51 -1.21 -21.46
N HIS A 19 0.80 -1.01 -21.61
CA HIS A 19 1.62 -0.46 -20.53
C HIS A 19 1.21 1.00 -20.27
N PRO A 20 0.87 1.39 -18.99
CA PRO A 20 0.24 2.68 -18.72
C PRO A 20 1.22 3.86 -18.64
N TRP A 21 2.53 3.65 -18.80
CA TRP A 21 3.52 4.71 -18.69
C TRP A 21 4.27 4.96 -20.00
N ILE A 22 4.41 6.25 -20.33
CA ILE A 22 5.26 6.73 -21.42
C ILE A 22 6.48 7.42 -20.82
N PHE A 23 7.65 6.85 -21.07
CA PHE A 23 8.90 7.43 -20.61
C PHE A 23 9.34 8.58 -21.51
N SER A 24 9.99 9.61 -20.94
CA SER A 24 10.46 10.80 -21.68
C SER A 24 11.34 10.45 -22.87
N GLY A 25 12.14 9.38 -22.78
CA GLY A 25 12.97 8.89 -23.90
C GLY A 25 12.19 8.38 -25.12
N ALA A 26 10.89 8.06 -24.96
CA ALA A 26 10.02 7.61 -26.05
C ALA A 26 9.39 8.76 -26.86
N ILE A 27 9.44 9.99 -26.35
CA ILE A 27 8.78 11.16 -26.93
C ILE A 27 9.69 11.78 -28.00
N GLN A 28 9.13 12.03 -29.19
CA GLN A 28 9.78 12.76 -30.25
C GLN A 28 9.58 14.27 -30.08
N ARG A 29 8.34 14.71 -29.87
CA ARG A 29 7.98 16.11 -29.66
C ARG A 29 6.65 16.22 -28.90
N ILE A 30 6.43 17.38 -28.32
CA ILE A 30 5.20 17.78 -27.65
C ILE A 30 4.62 18.97 -28.39
N GLU A 31 3.32 18.95 -28.65
CA GLU A 31 2.59 19.97 -29.38
C GLU A 31 1.55 20.64 -28.46
N GLY A 32 1.15 21.89 -28.77
CA GLY A 32 0.12 22.61 -28.01
C GLY A 32 0.56 23.12 -26.63
N LYS A 33 1.85 23.01 -26.26
CA LYS A 33 2.43 23.50 -24.98
C LYS A 33 1.59 23.12 -23.77
N PRO A 34 1.39 21.82 -23.48
CA PRO A 34 0.66 21.41 -22.32
C PRO A 34 1.41 21.82 -21.02
N GLU A 35 0.65 22.19 -20.01
CA GLU A 35 1.14 22.33 -18.64
C GLU A 35 1.17 20.99 -17.92
N GLU A 36 1.96 20.88 -16.86
CA GLU A 36 2.03 19.66 -16.07
C GLU A 36 0.66 19.33 -15.45
N GLY A 37 0.19 18.10 -15.68
CA GLY A 37 -1.13 17.64 -15.27
C GLY A 37 -2.21 17.74 -16.35
N ASP A 38 -1.94 18.43 -17.46
CA ASP A 38 -2.88 18.49 -18.59
C ASP A 38 -3.12 17.12 -19.21
N ILE A 39 -4.31 16.95 -19.75
CA ILE A 39 -4.66 15.81 -20.61
C ILE A 39 -4.05 16.04 -21.99
N VAL A 40 -3.32 15.07 -22.48
CA VAL A 40 -2.73 15.06 -23.81
C VAL A 40 -3.21 13.85 -24.60
N THR A 41 -3.38 14.03 -25.91
CA THR A 41 -3.55 12.92 -26.86
C THR A 41 -2.18 12.40 -27.28
N VAL A 42 -2.00 11.09 -27.27
CA VAL A 42 -0.76 10.43 -27.67
C VAL A 42 -0.93 9.82 -29.03
N TYR A 43 0.01 10.14 -29.93
CA TYR A 43 0.05 9.63 -31.30
C TYR A 43 1.36 8.89 -31.57
N THR A 44 1.28 7.91 -32.47
CA THR A 44 2.48 7.33 -33.09
C THR A 44 3.23 8.37 -33.91
N ASN A 45 4.41 8.01 -34.42
CA ASN A 45 5.17 8.87 -35.36
C ASN A 45 4.37 9.20 -36.62
N ASP A 46 3.52 8.29 -37.06
CA ASP A 46 2.71 8.42 -38.29
C ASP A 46 1.31 9.02 -38.02
N ARG A 47 1.12 9.64 -36.80
CA ARG A 47 -0.12 10.31 -36.39
C ARG A 47 -1.32 9.38 -36.19
N GLU A 48 -1.12 8.10 -35.93
CA GLU A 48 -2.19 7.24 -35.43
C GLU A 48 -2.45 7.49 -33.96
N PHE A 49 -3.71 7.59 -33.56
CA PHE A 49 -4.12 7.66 -32.16
C PHE A 49 -3.67 6.41 -31.40
N ILE A 50 -3.20 6.57 -30.17
CA ILE A 50 -2.80 5.43 -29.34
C ILE A 50 -3.33 5.48 -27.91
N ALA A 51 -3.39 6.66 -27.29
CA ALA A 51 -3.85 6.82 -25.92
C ALA A 51 -4.18 8.27 -25.55
N ARG A 52 -4.83 8.48 -24.40
CA ARG A 52 -4.89 9.77 -23.71
C ARG A 52 -4.40 9.61 -22.27
N GLY A 53 -3.77 10.66 -21.73
CA GLY A 53 -3.24 10.62 -20.38
C GLY A 53 -2.75 11.96 -19.88
N HIS A 54 -2.32 12.00 -18.63
CA HIS A 54 -1.75 13.19 -18.01
C HIS A 54 -0.27 13.35 -18.34
N VAL A 55 0.12 14.51 -18.85
CA VAL A 55 1.53 14.87 -18.99
C VAL A 55 2.15 15.23 -17.63
N GLN A 56 3.40 14.85 -17.44
CA GLN A 56 4.15 15.10 -16.21
C GLN A 56 5.63 15.37 -16.50
N VAL A 57 6.24 16.22 -15.72
CA VAL A 57 7.69 16.45 -15.76
C VAL A 57 8.41 15.30 -15.04
N GLY A 58 9.32 14.64 -15.74
CA GLY A 58 10.10 13.53 -15.15
C GLY A 58 10.40 12.40 -16.11
N SER A 59 10.86 11.27 -15.57
CA SER A 59 11.15 10.08 -16.38
C SER A 59 9.88 9.44 -16.94
N ILE A 60 8.79 9.40 -16.19
CA ILE A 60 7.46 9.02 -16.65
C ILE A 60 6.79 10.32 -17.13
N ALA A 61 6.82 10.55 -18.42
CA ALA A 61 6.36 11.81 -19.01
C ALA A 61 4.86 11.85 -19.32
N VAL A 62 4.21 10.68 -19.52
CA VAL A 62 2.75 10.59 -19.59
C VAL A 62 2.27 9.36 -18.82
N ARG A 63 1.22 9.56 -18.03
CA ARG A 63 0.45 8.47 -17.39
C ARG A 63 -0.84 8.29 -18.15
N VAL A 64 -0.98 7.15 -18.82
CA VAL A 64 -2.12 6.82 -19.67
C VAL A 64 -3.36 6.57 -18.82
N LEU A 65 -4.45 7.26 -19.16
CA LEU A 65 -5.78 7.09 -18.54
C LEU A 65 -6.65 6.14 -19.37
N THR A 66 -6.50 6.20 -20.70
CA THR A 66 -7.28 5.37 -21.61
C THR A 66 -6.53 5.12 -22.92
N PHE A 67 -6.76 3.94 -23.50
CA PHE A 67 -6.32 3.56 -24.83
C PHE A 67 -7.44 3.71 -25.88
N ASN A 68 -8.59 4.23 -25.48
CA ASN A 68 -9.70 4.55 -26.36
C ASN A 68 -9.72 6.03 -26.67
N ASP A 69 -10.23 6.39 -27.85
CA ASP A 69 -10.45 7.78 -28.24
C ASP A 69 -11.77 8.28 -27.59
N GLU A 70 -11.70 8.57 -26.30
CA GLU A 70 -12.82 9.03 -25.49
C GLU A 70 -12.45 10.33 -24.74
N THR A 71 -13.43 11.14 -24.41
CA THR A 71 -13.23 12.37 -23.63
C THR A 71 -12.98 12.04 -22.16
N ILE A 72 -12.03 12.75 -21.57
CA ILE A 72 -11.78 12.65 -20.11
C ILE A 72 -12.57 13.77 -19.44
N ASP A 73 -13.80 13.47 -19.07
CA ASP A 73 -14.76 14.36 -18.44
C ASP A 73 -15.34 13.70 -17.17
N GLN A 74 -16.41 14.25 -16.60
CA GLN A 74 -17.03 13.70 -15.38
C GLN A 74 -17.56 12.27 -15.60
N GLU A 75 -18.10 11.96 -16.78
CA GLU A 75 -18.60 10.62 -17.08
C GLU A 75 -17.48 9.57 -17.09
N PHE A 76 -16.29 9.96 -17.60
CA PHE A 76 -15.10 9.13 -17.54
C PHE A 76 -14.71 8.80 -16.10
N TRP A 77 -14.65 9.82 -15.20
CA TRP A 77 -14.31 9.60 -13.79
C TRP A 77 -15.34 8.74 -13.09
N ASP A 78 -16.63 9.00 -13.31
CA ASP A 78 -17.74 8.21 -12.77
C ASP A 78 -17.61 6.73 -13.13
N LYS A 79 -17.36 6.45 -14.41
CA LYS A 79 -17.17 5.09 -14.92
C LYS A 79 -15.94 4.39 -14.31
N ARG A 80 -14.81 5.11 -14.17
CA ARG A 80 -13.59 4.56 -13.58
C ARG A 80 -13.77 4.21 -12.11
N ILE A 81 -14.37 5.11 -11.34
CA ILE A 81 -14.68 4.87 -9.92
C ILE A 81 -15.71 3.76 -9.75
N SER A 82 -16.76 3.72 -10.59
CA SER A 82 -17.74 2.63 -10.58
C SER A 82 -17.08 1.27 -10.86
N THR A 83 -16.21 1.19 -11.87
CA THR A 83 -15.49 -0.05 -12.18
C THR A 83 -14.61 -0.53 -11.00
N ALA A 84 -13.93 0.40 -10.33
CA ALA A 84 -13.12 0.10 -9.15
C ALA A 84 -13.98 -0.38 -7.97
N PHE A 85 -15.13 0.25 -7.74
CA PHE A 85 -16.08 -0.14 -6.70
C PHE A 85 -16.70 -1.51 -6.98
N ASP A 86 -17.15 -1.75 -8.21
CA ASP A 86 -17.73 -3.03 -8.66
C ASP A 86 -16.74 -4.20 -8.43
N LEU A 87 -15.44 -3.97 -8.66
CA LEU A 87 -14.41 -4.96 -8.37
C LEU A 87 -14.40 -5.32 -6.88
N ARG A 88 -14.47 -4.33 -5.98
CA ARG A 88 -14.49 -4.55 -4.52
C ARG A 88 -15.77 -5.26 -4.06
N GLU A 89 -16.90 -4.97 -4.69
CA GLU A 89 -18.15 -5.68 -4.43
C GLU A 89 -18.09 -7.14 -4.90
N ARG A 90 -17.66 -7.39 -6.14
CA ARG A 90 -17.53 -8.73 -6.72
C ARG A 90 -16.52 -9.62 -6.01
N THR A 91 -15.48 -9.04 -5.44
CA THR A 91 -14.48 -9.76 -4.61
C THR A 91 -14.92 -9.93 -3.15
N GLY A 92 -16.12 -9.44 -2.80
CA GLY A 92 -16.68 -9.58 -1.46
C GLY A 92 -16.05 -8.68 -0.39
N ILE A 93 -15.21 -7.72 -0.79
CA ILE A 93 -14.46 -6.88 0.17
C ILE A 93 -15.33 -5.77 0.72
N SER A 94 -16.05 -5.04 -0.15
CA SER A 94 -16.91 -3.92 0.24
C SER A 94 -18.32 -4.33 0.64
N SER A 95 -18.72 -5.58 0.36
CA SER A 95 -20.04 -6.12 0.68
C SER A 95 -20.09 -6.86 2.02
N ARG A 96 -18.96 -7.04 2.72
CA ARG A 96 -18.93 -7.66 4.04
C ARG A 96 -19.45 -6.69 5.10
N GLU A 97 -20.37 -7.16 5.93
CA GLU A 97 -20.93 -6.38 7.05
C GLU A 97 -19.88 -6.09 8.14
N ASP A 98 -18.90 -6.97 8.28
CA ASP A 98 -17.82 -6.87 9.28
C ASP A 98 -16.56 -6.16 8.74
N ASN A 99 -16.63 -5.51 7.56
CA ASN A 99 -15.49 -4.83 6.95
C ASN A 99 -15.86 -3.48 6.33
N SER A 100 -15.39 -2.40 6.91
CA SER A 100 -15.53 -1.04 6.39
C SER A 100 -14.17 -0.39 6.07
N THR A 101 -13.10 -1.19 6.08
CA THR A 101 -11.71 -0.76 5.82
C THR A 101 -11.19 -1.45 4.58
N TYR A 102 -11.03 -0.72 3.47
CA TYR A 102 -10.50 -1.28 2.23
C TYR A 102 -9.99 -0.20 1.27
N ARG A 103 -9.18 -0.60 0.29
CA ARG A 103 -8.73 0.27 -0.81
C ARG A 103 -9.75 0.26 -1.94
N LEU A 104 -10.33 1.43 -2.21
CA LEU A 104 -11.25 1.63 -3.34
C LEU A 104 -10.50 1.78 -4.67
N VAL A 105 -9.39 2.54 -4.68
CA VAL A 105 -8.59 2.77 -5.90
C VAL A 105 -7.11 2.50 -5.61
N HIS A 106 -6.49 1.66 -6.43
CA HIS A 106 -5.08 1.29 -6.36
C HIS A 106 -4.33 1.63 -7.66
N GLY A 107 -4.24 2.90 -7.97
CA GLY A 107 -3.41 3.43 -9.06
C GLY A 107 -3.60 2.73 -10.41
N GLU A 108 -2.49 2.29 -10.97
CA GLU A 108 -2.42 1.61 -12.25
C GLU A 108 -3.20 0.29 -12.28
N GLY A 109 -3.40 -0.35 -11.14
CA GLY A 109 -4.20 -1.55 -11.00
C GLY A 109 -5.69 -1.34 -11.29
N ASP A 110 -6.19 -0.12 -11.06
CA ASP A 110 -7.57 0.29 -11.34
C ASP A 110 -7.66 1.23 -12.58
N ASN A 111 -6.61 1.29 -13.41
CA ASN A 111 -6.50 2.20 -14.55
C ASN A 111 -6.66 3.69 -14.20
N LEU A 112 -6.24 4.07 -12.99
CA LEU A 112 -6.21 5.43 -12.47
C LEU A 112 -4.78 5.75 -11.96
N PRO A 113 -3.78 5.80 -12.86
CA PRO A 113 -2.37 5.83 -12.51
C PRO A 113 -2.01 7.03 -11.63
N GLY A 114 -1.49 6.72 -10.44
CA GLY A 114 -1.12 7.73 -9.47
C GLY A 114 -2.27 8.21 -8.57
N LEU A 115 -3.40 7.49 -8.50
CA LEU A 115 -4.49 7.75 -7.56
C LEU A 115 -4.60 6.62 -6.54
N ILE A 116 -4.68 6.96 -5.27
CA ILE A 116 -5.00 6.05 -4.16
C ILE A 116 -6.23 6.58 -3.44
N ILE A 117 -7.20 5.69 -3.18
CA ILE A 117 -8.35 6.01 -2.33
C ILE A 117 -8.58 4.85 -1.39
N ASP A 118 -8.48 5.12 -0.08
CA ASP A 118 -8.82 4.15 0.97
C ASP A 118 -10.10 4.56 1.67
N ILE A 119 -10.95 3.58 1.97
CA ILE A 119 -12.21 3.75 2.67
C ILE A 119 -12.04 3.33 4.12
N TYR A 120 -12.50 4.19 5.03
CA TYR A 120 -12.54 3.98 6.47
C TYR A 120 -13.93 4.35 6.99
N GLY A 121 -14.81 3.36 7.14
CA GLY A 121 -16.20 3.58 7.48
C GLY A 121 -16.91 4.44 6.41
N ASN A 122 -17.33 5.64 6.79
CA ASN A 122 -17.99 6.60 5.90
C ASN A 122 -17.03 7.69 5.36
N THR A 123 -15.72 7.51 5.50
CA THR A 123 -14.70 8.46 5.09
C THR A 123 -13.82 7.86 3.99
N ALA A 124 -13.70 8.54 2.87
CA ALA A 124 -12.71 8.26 1.83
C ALA A 124 -11.47 9.14 2.03
N VAL A 125 -10.29 8.51 2.09
CA VAL A 125 -9.01 9.22 2.14
C VAL A 125 -8.34 9.11 0.79
N MET A 126 -8.19 10.24 0.10
CA MET A 126 -7.68 10.32 -1.27
C MET A 126 -6.25 10.87 -1.30
N GLN A 127 -5.36 10.19 -2.02
CA GLN A 127 -4.00 10.62 -2.29
C GLN A 127 -3.73 10.69 -3.79
N ALA A 128 -3.21 11.82 -4.25
CA ALA A 128 -2.64 11.95 -5.58
C ALA A 128 -1.11 11.77 -5.51
N HIS A 129 -0.58 10.94 -6.39
CA HIS A 129 0.85 10.70 -6.59
C HIS A 129 1.35 11.29 -7.93
N SER A 130 0.47 11.99 -8.64
CA SER A 130 0.77 12.71 -9.89
C SER A 130 0.02 14.03 -9.93
N VAL A 131 0.59 15.00 -10.67
CA VAL A 131 -0.03 16.32 -10.82
C VAL A 131 -1.39 16.22 -11.50
N GLY A 132 -1.54 15.37 -12.51
CA GLY A 132 -2.82 15.19 -13.19
C GLY A 132 -3.93 14.71 -12.25
N MET A 133 -3.65 13.77 -11.35
CA MET A 133 -4.65 13.33 -10.35
C MET A 133 -4.93 14.43 -9.32
N HIS A 134 -3.95 15.27 -8.99
CA HIS A 134 -4.18 16.42 -8.13
C HIS A 134 -5.09 17.48 -8.78
N VAL A 135 -4.86 17.79 -10.05
CA VAL A 135 -5.68 18.76 -10.80
C VAL A 135 -7.14 18.31 -10.88
N ASN A 136 -7.37 17.03 -11.16
CA ASN A 136 -8.72 16.45 -11.30
C ASN A 136 -9.33 15.96 -9.97
N ARG A 137 -8.74 16.30 -8.81
CA ARG A 137 -9.19 15.77 -7.51
C ARG A 137 -10.64 16.08 -7.16
N MET A 138 -11.17 17.21 -7.63
CA MET A 138 -12.56 17.60 -7.36
C MET A 138 -13.54 16.76 -8.18
N ASP A 139 -13.28 16.55 -9.47
CA ASP A 139 -14.09 15.71 -10.34
C ASP A 139 -14.06 14.24 -9.88
N ILE A 140 -12.90 13.78 -9.43
CA ILE A 140 -12.73 12.43 -8.84
C ILE A 140 -13.52 12.32 -7.53
N ALA A 141 -13.51 13.34 -6.67
CA ALA A 141 -14.27 13.35 -5.43
C ALA A 141 -15.79 13.34 -5.69
N GLU A 142 -16.25 14.07 -6.71
CA GLU A 142 -17.64 14.04 -7.17
C GLU A 142 -18.03 12.63 -7.66
N ALA A 143 -17.18 11.99 -8.46
CA ALA A 143 -17.39 10.62 -8.91
C ALA A 143 -17.48 9.63 -7.72
N VAL A 144 -16.61 9.75 -6.72
CA VAL A 144 -16.66 8.92 -5.50
C VAL A 144 -18.00 9.11 -4.78
N LYS A 145 -18.44 10.37 -4.59
CA LYS A 145 -19.73 10.66 -3.95
C LYS A 145 -20.90 10.11 -4.75
N LYS A 146 -20.88 10.28 -6.07
CA LYS A 146 -21.94 9.80 -6.96
C LYS A 146 -22.07 8.27 -6.94
N VAL A 147 -20.94 7.57 -7.04
CA VAL A 147 -20.91 6.09 -7.10
C VAL A 147 -21.25 5.46 -5.75
N MET A 148 -20.70 5.99 -4.66
CA MET A 148 -20.87 5.39 -3.34
C MET A 148 -22.08 5.93 -2.57
N GLY A 149 -22.69 7.04 -3.01
CA GLY A 149 -23.88 7.62 -2.42
C GLY A 149 -23.72 7.92 -0.93
N ASP A 150 -24.70 7.48 -0.14
CA ASP A 150 -24.73 7.75 1.32
C ASP A 150 -23.73 6.90 2.13
N LYS A 151 -23.05 5.93 1.50
CA LYS A 151 -21.96 5.19 2.13
C LYS A 151 -20.80 6.12 2.48
N ILE A 152 -20.57 7.20 1.72
CA ILE A 152 -19.51 8.18 1.94
C ILE A 152 -20.08 9.53 2.36
N LYS A 153 -19.70 9.99 3.54
CA LYS A 153 -20.06 11.29 4.10
C LYS A 153 -18.91 12.28 4.10
N ASN A 154 -17.68 11.77 4.11
CA ASN A 154 -16.48 12.59 4.17
C ASN A 154 -15.47 12.16 3.11
N ILE A 155 -14.81 13.13 2.48
CA ILE A 155 -13.66 12.90 1.61
C ILE A 155 -12.52 13.78 2.11
N TYR A 156 -11.43 13.16 2.58
CA TYR A 156 -10.23 13.82 3.03
C TYR A 156 -9.11 13.67 2.00
N TYR A 157 -8.58 14.78 1.53
CA TYR A 157 -7.46 14.83 0.60
C TYR A 157 -6.14 14.93 1.37
N LYS A 158 -5.19 14.03 1.09
CA LYS A 158 -3.91 13.93 1.80
C LYS A 158 -2.76 13.68 0.83
N SER A 159 -2.19 14.73 0.26
CA SER A 159 -1.19 14.61 -0.80
C SER A 159 0.05 15.48 -0.63
N ASP A 160 0.22 16.14 0.51
CA ASP A 160 1.38 17.00 0.81
C ASP A 160 2.73 16.30 0.62
N THR A 161 2.81 15.01 0.99
CA THR A 161 4.03 14.21 0.91
C THR A 161 4.10 13.26 -0.30
N THR A 162 3.01 13.15 -1.08
CA THR A 162 2.92 12.18 -2.20
C THR A 162 3.06 12.81 -3.58
N LEU A 163 2.81 14.10 -3.69
CA LEU A 163 2.98 14.86 -4.93
C LEU A 163 4.45 15.07 -5.27
N PRO A 164 4.80 15.16 -6.55
CA PRO A 164 6.16 15.42 -6.98
C PRO A 164 6.72 16.69 -6.33
N TYR A 165 7.92 16.60 -5.78
CA TYR A 165 8.56 17.71 -5.05
C TYR A 165 8.72 19.00 -5.87
N LYS A 166 8.96 18.86 -7.18
CA LYS A 166 9.21 19.97 -8.11
C LYS A 166 7.93 20.62 -8.67
N ALA A 167 6.76 20.07 -8.37
CA ALA A 167 5.51 20.67 -8.86
C ALA A 167 5.18 21.92 -8.05
N ASP A 168 4.99 23.05 -8.75
CA ASP A 168 4.55 24.33 -8.18
C ASP A 168 3.02 24.34 -8.08
N ILE A 169 2.50 23.61 -7.09
CA ILE A 169 1.07 23.44 -6.84
C ILE A 169 0.78 23.50 -5.35
N ASN A 170 -0.44 23.93 -5.01
CA ASN A 170 -0.91 23.89 -3.63
C ASN A 170 -1.04 22.42 -3.18
N LYS A 171 -0.30 22.03 -2.13
CA LYS A 171 -0.23 20.68 -1.59
C LYS A 171 -0.99 20.52 -0.27
N ASP A 172 -1.85 21.48 0.08
CA ASP A 172 -2.55 21.45 1.37
C ASP A 172 -3.47 20.22 1.47
N ASN A 173 -3.36 19.55 2.61
CA ASN A 173 -4.29 18.52 3.00
C ASN A 173 -5.58 19.13 3.54
N GLY A 174 -6.71 18.45 3.38
CA GLY A 174 -7.97 18.92 3.93
C GLY A 174 -9.18 18.14 3.48
N TYR A 175 -10.30 18.43 4.12
CA TYR A 175 -11.58 17.87 3.69
C TYR A 175 -12.06 18.54 2.39
N ILE A 176 -12.31 17.74 1.36
CA ILE A 176 -13.03 18.18 0.15
C ILE A 176 -14.54 18.17 0.42
N MET A 177 -14.99 17.20 1.23
CA MET A 177 -16.39 17.05 1.60
C MET A 177 -16.52 16.57 3.05
N GLY A 178 -17.52 17.06 3.77
CA GLY A 178 -17.76 16.73 5.17
C GLY A 178 -16.81 17.49 6.12
N GLY A 179 -16.36 16.86 7.20
CA GLY A 179 -15.43 17.49 8.16
C GLY A 179 -15.48 16.92 9.59
N ASN A 180 -16.56 16.22 9.95
CA ASN A 180 -16.73 15.59 11.26
C ASN A 180 -16.75 14.08 11.10
N ALA A 181 -15.61 13.49 10.81
CA ALA A 181 -15.51 12.06 10.61
C ALA A 181 -15.09 11.36 11.90
N GLU A 182 -15.82 10.31 12.26
CA GLU A 182 -15.38 9.36 13.27
C GLU A 182 -14.16 8.61 12.75
N ASN A 183 -13.11 8.52 13.55
CA ASN A 183 -11.84 7.92 13.14
C ASN A 183 -11.72 6.44 13.51
N ILE A 184 -12.83 5.76 13.72
CA ILE A 184 -12.88 4.31 13.96
C ILE A 184 -13.41 3.63 12.71
N SER A 185 -12.71 2.60 12.25
CA SER A 185 -13.14 1.75 11.16
C SER A 185 -12.97 0.28 11.50
N THR A 186 -13.77 -0.58 10.84
CA THR A 186 -13.78 -2.02 11.12
C THR A 186 -13.09 -2.79 10.00
N GLU A 187 -12.22 -3.72 10.38
CA GLU A 187 -11.58 -4.68 9.49
C GLU A 187 -11.84 -6.10 9.99
N TYR A 188 -12.63 -6.88 9.27
CA TYR A 188 -13.02 -8.25 9.63
C TYR A 188 -13.49 -8.38 11.09
N GLY A 189 -14.38 -7.47 11.52
CA GLY A 189 -14.96 -7.43 12.85
C GLY A 189 -14.10 -6.78 13.94
N LEU A 190 -12.83 -6.48 13.67
CA LEU A 190 -11.95 -5.75 14.59
C LEU A 190 -12.00 -4.25 14.30
N LYS A 191 -12.01 -3.44 15.34
CA LYS A 191 -12.08 -1.97 15.24
C LYS A 191 -10.69 -1.36 15.38
N PHE A 192 -10.42 -0.32 14.58
CA PHE A 192 -9.15 0.39 14.60
C PHE A 192 -9.37 1.90 14.59
N HIS A 193 -8.61 2.61 15.41
CA HIS A 193 -8.44 4.04 15.28
C HIS A 193 -7.56 4.32 14.06
N ILE A 194 -8.06 5.11 13.13
CA ILE A 194 -7.38 5.47 11.88
C ILE A 194 -6.97 6.94 11.95
N ASP A 195 -5.67 7.22 11.88
CA ASP A 195 -5.17 8.61 11.88
C ASP A 195 -4.83 9.06 10.46
N TRP A 196 -5.85 9.41 9.65
CA TRP A 196 -5.59 9.98 8.32
C TRP A 196 -5.08 11.41 8.37
N LEU A 197 -5.22 12.14 9.47
CA LEU A 197 -4.74 13.52 9.58
C LEU A 197 -3.22 13.59 9.72
N ARG A 198 -2.64 12.76 10.62
CA ARG A 198 -1.22 12.81 11.01
C ARG A 198 -0.49 11.48 10.85
N GLY A 199 -1.22 10.39 10.62
CA GLY A 199 -0.65 9.05 10.44
C GLY A 199 0.09 8.90 9.12
N GLN A 200 0.81 7.80 8.97
CA GLN A 200 1.52 7.47 7.74
C GLN A 200 0.53 7.11 6.63
N LYS A 201 0.90 7.40 5.36
CA LYS A 201 0.09 7.15 4.17
C LYS A 201 -1.34 7.69 4.38
N THR A 202 -2.36 6.86 4.18
CA THR A 202 -3.77 7.19 4.38
C THR A 202 -4.26 7.04 5.83
N GLY A 203 -3.39 6.58 6.75
CA GLY A 203 -3.68 6.40 8.18
C GLY A 203 -3.61 4.97 8.69
N PHE A 204 -3.71 3.97 7.80
CA PHE A 204 -3.64 2.55 8.12
C PHE A 204 -3.01 1.75 6.97
N PHE A 205 -2.47 0.56 7.25
CA PHE A 205 -1.89 -0.33 6.24
C PHE A 205 -2.90 -1.40 5.82
N VAL A 206 -3.81 -1.01 4.94
CA VAL A 206 -4.89 -1.88 4.43
C VAL A 206 -4.36 -3.08 3.64
N ASP A 207 -3.19 -2.93 3.05
CA ASP A 207 -2.49 -3.95 2.25
C ASP A 207 -2.08 -5.21 3.03
N GLN A 208 -2.07 -5.15 4.37
CA GLN A 208 -1.74 -6.29 5.23
C GLN A 208 -2.97 -7.06 5.76
N ARG A 209 -4.19 -6.70 5.39
CA ARG A 209 -5.43 -7.29 5.94
C ARG A 209 -5.45 -8.82 5.87
N GLU A 210 -5.20 -9.41 4.70
CA GLU A 210 -5.22 -10.86 4.52
C GLU A 210 -4.07 -11.54 5.26
N ASN A 211 -2.93 -10.87 5.36
CA ASN A 211 -1.77 -11.39 6.09
C ASN A 211 -2.03 -11.37 7.61
N ARG A 212 -2.74 -10.34 8.12
CA ARG A 212 -3.21 -10.31 9.51
C ARG A 212 -4.21 -11.43 9.80
N SER A 213 -5.17 -11.64 8.90
CA SER A 213 -6.15 -12.73 9.02
C SER A 213 -5.49 -14.12 8.97
N LEU A 214 -4.44 -14.28 8.17
CA LEU A 214 -3.67 -15.53 8.16
C LEU A 214 -2.90 -15.73 9.47
N LEU A 215 -2.26 -14.67 10.01
CA LEU A 215 -1.54 -14.74 11.28
C LEU A 215 -2.44 -15.17 12.43
N GLU A 216 -3.68 -14.69 12.47
CA GLU A 216 -4.67 -15.07 13.48
C GLU A 216 -4.83 -16.58 13.62
N LYS A 217 -4.80 -17.32 12.49
CA LYS A 217 -4.90 -18.80 12.47
C LYS A 217 -3.71 -19.50 13.13
N TYR A 218 -2.58 -18.81 13.22
CA TYR A 218 -1.36 -19.30 13.88
C TYR A 218 -1.20 -18.84 15.32
N ALA A 219 -2.07 -17.96 15.82
CA ALA A 219 -1.85 -17.26 17.09
C ALA A 219 -2.19 -18.07 18.35
N LYS A 220 -3.13 -19.03 18.27
CA LYS A 220 -3.65 -19.75 19.44
C LYS A 220 -2.54 -20.42 20.26
N GLY A 221 -2.48 -20.08 21.56
CA GLY A 221 -1.53 -20.63 22.51
C GLY A 221 -0.07 -20.22 22.27
N ARG A 222 0.16 -19.17 21.46
CA ARG A 222 1.51 -18.70 21.15
C ARG A 222 1.87 -17.41 21.86
N LYS A 223 3.17 -17.24 22.06
CA LYS A 223 3.79 -15.99 22.55
C LYS A 223 4.30 -15.22 21.33
N LEU A 224 3.62 -14.12 21.05
CA LEU A 224 3.84 -13.33 19.85
C LEU A 224 4.69 -12.10 20.10
N LEU A 225 5.61 -11.82 19.17
CA LEU A 225 6.34 -10.57 19.06
C LEU A 225 6.06 -9.91 17.71
N ASN A 226 5.43 -8.74 17.73
CA ASN A 226 5.13 -7.92 16.56
C ASN A 226 6.12 -6.75 16.47
N MET A 227 7.08 -6.84 15.56
CA MET A 227 8.10 -5.83 15.33
C MET A 227 7.66 -4.87 14.23
N PHE A 228 7.97 -3.57 14.40
CA PHE A 228 7.49 -2.51 13.51
C PHE A 228 5.96 -2.46 13.49
N CYS A 229 5.37 -2.53 14.68
CA CYS A 229 3.94 -2.83 14.82
C CYS A 229 3.01 -1.71 14.34
N TYR A 230 3.52 -0.48 14.14
CA TYR A 230 2.75 0.71 13.80
C TYR A 230 1.55 0.86 14.78
N THR A 231 0.30 0.76 14.29
CA THR A 231 -0.91 0.85 15.12
C THR A 231 -1.40 -0.50 15.64
N GLY A 232 -0.56 -1.53 15.63
CA GLY A 232 -0.81 -2.83 16.25
C GLY A 232 -1.70 -3.78 15.45
N GLY A 233 -1.90 -3.56 14.16
CA GLY A 233 -2.83 -4.38 13.36
C GLY A 233 -2.65 -5.88 13.55
N PHE A 234 -1.42 -6.41 13.40
CA PHE A 234 -1.14 -7.84 13.63
C PHE A 234 -1.38 -8.27 15.07
N SER A 235 -1.08 -7.40 16.05
CA SER A 235 -1.25 -7.69 17.48
C SER A 235 -2.72 -7.90 17.86
N ILE A 236 -3.61 -7.05 17.31
CA ILE A 236 -5.05 -7.13 17.57
C ILE A 236 -5.63 -8.44 17.00
N TYR A 237 -5.22 -8.84 15.81
CA TYR A 237 -5.60 -10.14 15.22
C TYR A 237 -5.05 -11.31 16.05
N ALA A 238 -3.83 -11.21 16.56
CA ALA A 238 -3.25 -12.26 17.39
C ALA A 238 -4.00 -12.42 18.74
N LEU A 239 -4.43 -11.33 19.36
CA LEU A 239 -5.26 -11.38 20.58
C LEU A 239 -6.57 -12.10 20.32
N ARG A 240 -7.28 -11.79 19.23
CA ARG A 240 -8.51 -12.49 18.82
C ARG A 240 -8.24 -13.97 18.52
N GLY A 241 -7.11 -14.27 17.88
CA GLY A 241 -6.67 -15.64 17.58
C GLY A 241 -6.26 -16.47 18.79
N GLY A 242 -6.29 -15.91 20.01
CA GLY A 242 -6.00 -16.62 21.26
C GLY A 242 -4.52 -16.77 21.58
N ALA A 243 -3.69 -15.79 21.20
CA ALA A 243 -2.31 -15.70 21.67
C ALA A 243 -2.27 -15.58 23.21
N GLU A 244 -1.28 -16.23 23.86
CA GLU A 244 -1.09 -16.16 25.32
C GLU A 244 -0.41 -14.86 25.74
N ILE A 245 0.53 -14.39 24.94
CA ILE A 245 1.26 -13.13 25.14
C ILE A 245 1.39 -12.45 23.77
N VAL A 246 1.16 -11.14 23.75
CA VAL A 246 1.34 -10.30 22.57
C VAL A 246 2.20 -9.09 22.94
N HIS A 247 3.40 -9.05 22.43
CA HIS A 247 4.29 -7.90 22.58
C HIS A 247 4.40 -7.15 21.24
N SER A 248 4.19 -5.84 21.30
CA SER A 248 4.26 -4.93 20.17
C SER A 248 5.46 -3.99 20.32
N VAL A 249 6.24 -3.80 19.28
CA VAL A 249 7.42 -2.93 19.32
C VAL A 249 7.42 -1.99 18.12
N ASP A 250 7.54 -0.70 18.38
CA ASP A 250 7.73 0.35 17.39
C ASP A 250 8.55 1.48 17.98
N SER A 251 9.37 2.14 17.19
CA SER A 251 10.17 3.29 17.68
C SER A 251 9.34 4.55 17.93
N SER A 252 8.14 4.62 17.35
CA SER A 252 7.21 5.75 17.50
C SER A 252 6.31 5.59 18.72
N SER A 253 6.48 6.45 19.74
CA SER A 253 5.59 6.48 20.91
C SER A 253 4.12 6.70 20.50
N LYS A 254 3.86 7.55 19.51
CA LYS A 254 2.51 7.77 18.97
C LYS A 254 1.90 6.50 18.36
N ALA A 255 2.70 5.69 17.68
CA ALA A 255 2.25 4.40 17.15
C ALA A 255 1.91 3.43 18.28
N ILE A 256 2.72 3.42 19.35
CA ILE A 256 2.48 2.62 20.57
C ILE A 256 1.22 3.06 21.29
N ASP A 257 0.97 4.37 21.43
CA ASP A 257 -0.27 4.90 22.03
C ASP A 257 -1.51 4.40 21.26
N LEU A 258 -1.47 4.46 19.91
CA LEU A 258 -2.54 3.93 19.06
C LEU A 258 -2.67 2.41 19.15
N THR A 259 -1.56 1.68 19.28
CA THR A 259 -1.57 0.23 19.49
C THR A 259 -2.30 -0.14 20.78
N ASN A 260 -1.99 0.56 21.87
CA ASN A 260 -2.66 0.36 23.17
C ASN A 260 -4.15 0.74 23.09
N ALA A 261 -4.48 1.85 22.43
CA ALA A 261 -5.87 2.26 22.22
C ALA A 261 -6.67 1.23 21.41
N ASN A 262 -6.06 0.64 20.37
CA ASN A 262 -6.69 -0.40 19.56
C ASN A 262 -6.86 -1.72 20.33
N ALA A 263 -5.91 -2.08 21.20
CA ALA A 263 -6.05 -3.24 22.08
C ALA A 263 -7.21 -3.05 23.05
N GLU A 264 -7.27 -1.92 23.75
CA GLU A 264 -8.36 -1.59 24.67
C GLU A 264 -9.72 -1.49 23.97
N LEU A 265 -9.78 -0.94 22.76
CA LEU A 265 -11.01 -0.82 21.96
C LEU A 265 -11.65 -2.18 21.64
N ASN A 266 -10.83 -3.22 21.41
CA ASN A 266 -11.31 -4.56 21.03
C ASN A 266 -11.36 -5.54 22.21
N PHE A 267 -10.48 -5.39 23.19
CA PHE A 267 -10.30 -6.32 24.32
C PHE A 267 -10.10 -5.53 25.61
N PRO A 268 -11.14 -4.86 26.13
CA PRO A 268 -11.04 -4.03 27.32
C PRO A 268 -10.49 -4.81 28.52
N GLY A 269 -9.45 -4.30 29.17
CA GLY A 269 -8.83 -4.92 30.33
C GLY A 269 -8.02 -6.19 30.06
N ASP A 270 -7.73 -6.53 28.81
CA ASP A 270 -6.91 -7.70 28.47
C ASP A 270 -5.43 -7.47 28.82
N THR A 271 -4.91 -8.30 29.71
CA THR A 271 -3.53 -8.20 30.21
C THR A 271 -2.49 -8.94 29.38
N ARG A 272 -2.89 -9.62 28.30
CA ARG A 272 -1.96 -10.37 27.43
C ARG A 272 -1.10 -9.47 26.55
N HIS A 273 -1.51 -8.21 26.33
CA HIS A 273 -0.83 -7.27 25.46
C HIS A 273 0.10 -6.33 26.24
N THR A 274 1.30 -6.13 25.71
CA THR A 274 2.24 -5.09 26.17
C THR A 274 2.93 -4.46 24.95
N ALA A 275 3.03 -3.13 24.91
CA ALA A 275 3.67 -2.40 23.82
C ALA A 275 4.89 -1.60 24.30
N TYR A 276 5.92 -1.54 23.48
CA TYR A 276 7.21 -0.92 23.77
C TYR A 276 7.56 0.12 22.71
N ALA A 277 7.82 1.35 23.14
CA ALA A 277 8.33 2.42 22.27
C ALA A 277 9.86 2.33 22.19
N GLU A 278 10.37 1.41 21.37
CA GLU A 278 11.80 1.08 21.29
C GLU A 278 12.23 0.81 19.83
N ASP A 279 13.53 0.94 19.57
CA ASP A 279 14.08 0.47 18.29
C ASP A 279 13.95 -1.05 18.18
N ALA A 280 13.50 -1.50 17.01
CA ALA A 280 13.23 -2.90 16.76
C ALA A 280 14.50 -3.78 16.81
N ILE A 281 15.65 -3.28 16.34
CA ILE A 281 16.90 -4.03 16.34
C ILE A 281 17.42 -4.17 17.77
N ASP A 282 17.38 -3.10 18.55
CA ASP A 282 17.81 -3.09 19.95
C ASP A 282 16.93 -4.04 20.77
N PHE A 283 15.62 -4.05 20.52
CA PHE A 283 14.71 -5.00 21.16
C PHE A 283 15.05 -6.45 20.80
N LEU A 284 15.29 -6.76 19.53
CA LEU A 284 15.71 -8.09 19.08
C LEU A 284 17.02 -8.52 19.74
N ASP A 285 17.97 -7.61 19.94
CA ASP A 285 19.26 -7.94 20.56
C ASP A 285 19.13 -8.36 22.03
N ARG A 286 18.24 -7.70 22.79
CA ARG A 286 18.03 -7.99 24.23
C ARG A 286 16.93 -9.01 24.52
N MET A 287 16.06 -9.33 23.54
CA MET A 287 14.96 -10.29 23.80
C MET A 287 15.50 -11.67 24.14
N GLY A 288 14.84 -12.35 25.10
CA GLY A 288 15.06 -13.76 25.36
C GLY A 288 14.41 -14.66 24.30
N ASN A 289 14.73 -15.96 24.34
CA ASN A 289 14.16 -16.97 23.43
C ASN A 289 12.75 -17.41 23.85
N ASN A 290 11.84 -16.44 24.11
CA ASN A 290 10.53 -16.72 24.69
C ASN A 290 9.39 -16.74 23.65
N TYR A 291 9.63 -16.25 22.43
CA TYR A 291 8.60 -16.12 21.41
C TYR A 291 8.63 -17.28 20.43
N ASN A 292 7.44 -17.78 20.08
CA ASN A 292 7.25 -18.82 19.08
C ASN A 292 6.36 -18.37 17.90
N LEU A 293 6.02 -17.07 17.87
CA LEU A 293 5.41 -16.40 16.72
C LEU A 293 6.00 -14.98 16.63
N ILE A 294 6.67 -14.66 15.52
CA ILE A 294 7.32 -13.37 15.32
C ILE A 294 6.85 -12.76 14.01
N ILE A 295 6.60 -11.45 14.00
CA ILE A 295 6.33 -10.66 12.79
C ILE A 295 7.46 -9.65 12.61
N LEU A 296 7.99 -9.60 11.37
CA LEU A 296 8.94 -8.61 10.89
C LEU A 296 8.31 -7.89 9.70
N ASP A 297 7.74 -6.71 9.93
CA ASP A 297 7.15 -5.86 8.88
C ASP A 297 7.84 -4.48 8.83
N PRO A 298 9.15 -4.46 8.51
CA PRO A 298 9.92 -3.23 8.52
C PRO A 298 9.49 -2.27 7.41
N PRO A 299 9.74 -0.96 7.57
CA PRO A 299 9.60 0.01 6.49
C PRO A 299 10.49 -0.37 5.31
N ALA A 300 10.19 0.15 4.12
CA ALA A 300 10.99 -0.11 2.92
C ALA A 300 12.45 0.31 3.13
N PHE A 301 13.38 -0.64 3.17
CA PHE A 301 14.81 -0.37 3.33
C PHE A 301 15.46 0.22 2.07
N ALA A 302 14.82 0.10 0.91
CA ALA A 302 15.25 0.74 -0.33
C ALA A 302 14.07 1.39 -1.05
N LYS A 303 14.25 2.66 -1.43
CA LYS A 303 13.33 3.42 -2.30
C LYS A 303 13.88 3.52 -3.74
N HIS A 304 15.19 3.39 -3.93
CA HIS A 304 15.89 3.51 -5.19
C HIS A 304 16.85 2.33 -5.41
N ARG A 305 17.15 2.03 -6.68
CA ARG A 305 18.00 0.88 -7.06
C ARG A 305 19.39 0.92 -6.43
N ASP A 306 19.96 2.10 -6.25
CA ASP A 306 21.27 2.29 -5.63
C ASP A 306 21.34 1.79 -4.18
N SER A 307 20.19 1.77 -3.49
CA SER A 307 20.08 1.29 -2.12
C SER A 307 19.79 -0.21 -2.00
N LEU A 308 19.60 -0.92 -3.13
CA LEU A 308 19.20 -2.34 -3.14
C LEU A 308 20.14 -3.23 -2.32
N ARG A 309 21.45 -3.10 -2.53
CA ARG A 309 22.46 -3.92 -1.82
C ARG A 309 22.37 -3.76 -0.31
N ASN A 310 22.26 -2.51 0.16
CA ASN A 310 22.16 -2.21 1.60
C ASN A 310 20.84 -2.72 2.17
N ALA A 311 19.75 -2.61 1.44
CA ALA A 311 18.46 -3.15 1.83
C ALA A 311 18.50 -4.68 2.01
N LEU A 312 19.10 -5.41 1.08
CA LEU A 312 19.23 -6.87 1.18
C LEU A 312 20.10 -7.28 2.39
N ILE A 313 21.14 -6.51 2.71
CA ILE A 313 21.94 -6.71 3.94
C ILE A 313 21.06 -6.47 5.18
N GLY A 314 20.24 -5.42 5.19
CA GLY A 314 19.30 -5.11 6.29
C GLY A 314 18.31 -6.24 6.51
N TYR A 315 17.61 -6.69 5.45
CA TYR A 315 16.68 -7.83 5.53
C TYR A 315 17.36 -9.11 6.02
N ARG A 316 18.55 -9.41 5.52
CA ARG A 316 19.33 -10.57 5.96
C ARG A 316 19.65 -10.51 7.45
N ARG A 317 20.15 -9.38 7.94
CA ARG A 317 20.51 -9.20 9.36
C ARG A 317 19.31 -9.31 10.27
N LEU A 318 18.21 -8.64 9.93
CA LEU A 318 16.95 -8.67 10.70
C LEU A 318 16.42 -10.09 10.80
N ASN A 319 16.30 -10.79 9.66
CA ASN A 319 15.79 -12.16 9.63
C ASN A 319 16.73 -13.15 10.35
N ALA A 320 18.05 -13.01 10.22
CA ALA A 320 19.01 -13.89 10.89
C ALA A 320 18.83 -13.83 12.42
N LYS A 321 18.71 -12.64 12.99
CA LYS A 321 18.47 -12.46 14.43
C LYS A 321 17.16 -13.08 14.88
N ALA A 322 16.05 -12.86 14.14
CA ALA A 322 14.76 -13.42 14.50
C ALA A 322 14.76 -14.97 14.38
N ILE A 323 15.36 -15.52 13.33
CA ILE A 323 15.49 -16.99 13.13
C ILE A 323 16.36 -17.62 14.22
N GLU A 324 17.43 -16.95 14.64
CA GLU A 324 18.30 -17.42 15.72
C GLU A 324 17.55 -17.53 17.05
N LYS A 325 16.73 -16.52 17.37
CA LYS A 325 16.10 -16.36 18.70
C LYS A 325 14.71 -16.93 18.83
N ILE A 326 14.00 -17.20 17.73
CA ILE A 326 12.67 -17.81 17.81
C ILE A 326 12.76 -19.22 18.36
N GLN A 327 11.81 -19.63 19.20
CA GLN A 327 11.75 -20.98 19.74
C GLN A 327 11.71 -22.03 18.63
N PRO A 328 12.27 -23.24 18.83
CA PRO A 328 12.09 -24.36 17.92
C PRO A 328 10.59 -24.67 17.70
N GLY A 329 10.20 -24.91 16.45
CA GLY A 329 8.79 -25.05 16.07
C GLY A 329 8.04 -23.72 15.94
N GLY A 330 8.77 -22.61 15.99
CA GLY A 330 8.23 -21.26 15.87
C GLY A 330 7.84 -20.89 14.43
N ILE A 331 6.94 -19.93 14.33
CA ILE A 331 6.46 -19.37 13.06
C ILE A 331 6.94 -17.92 12.93
N LEU A 332 7.59 -17.61 11.82
CA LEU A 332 8.06 -16.26 11.50
C LEU A 332 7.34 -15.72 10.26
N PHE A 333 6.63 -14.62 10.41
CA PHE A 333 6.12 -13.81 9.32
C PHE A 333 7.14 -12.72 9.01
N THR A 334 7.62 -12.65 7.79
CA THR A 334 8.60 -11.63 7.39
C THR A 334 8.22 -10.99 6.06
N PHE A 335 8.33 -9.66 5.99
CA PHE A 335 7.83 -8.86 4.88
C PHE A 335 8.87 -7.90 4.31
N SER A 336 8.63 -7.50 3.06
CA SER A 336 9.26 -6.37 2.40
C SER A 336 8.23 -5.64 1.54
N CYS A 337 8.04 -4.36 1.79
CA CYS A 337 7.22 -3.46 0.97
C CYS A 337 8.05 -2.64 -0.04
N SER A 338 9.34 -2.94 -0.20
CA SER A 338 10.23 -2.21 -1.11
C SER A 338 10.02 -2.64 -2.56
N GLN A 339 9.60 -1.72 -3.42
CA GLN A 339 9.39 -1.97 -4.86
C GLN A 339 10.64 -2.45 -5.60
N VAL A 340 11.82 -1.94 -5.21
CA VAL A 340 13.10 -2.29 -5.87
C VAL A 340 13.65 -3.64 -5.44
N VAL A 341 13.10 -4.25 -4.38
CA VAL A 341 13.46 -5.59 -3.93
C VAL A 341 12.50 -6.60 -4.57
N SER A 342 12.98 -7.43 -5.48
CA SER A 342 12.17 -8.49 -6.08
C SER A 342 11.82 -9.60 -5.09
N LYS A 343 10.80 -10.41 -5.40
CA LYS A 343 10.45 -11.62 -4.62
C LYS A 343 11.64 -12.56 -4.47
N GLU A 344 12.41 -12.75 -5.54
CA GLU A 344 13.60 -13.59 -5.57
C GLU A 344 14.71 -13.03 -4.68
N ASN A 345 15.01 -11.74 -4.78
CA ASN A 345 16.00 -11.09 -3.95
C ASN A 345 15.66 -11.15 -2.46
N PHE A 346 14.40 -10.92 -2.12
CA PHE A 346 13.92 -11.04 -0.74
C PHE A 346 14.07 -12.48 -0.22
N ARG A 347 13.62 -13.47 -1.00
CA ARG A 347 13.78 -14.89 -0.65
C ARG A 347 15.24 -15.28 -0.47
N THR A 348 16.15 -14.80 -1.32
CA THR A 348 17.60 -15.03 -1.21
C THR A 348 18.18 -14.41 0.07
N ALA A 349 17.75 -13.21 0.46
CA ALA A 349 18.16 -12.59 1.71
C ALA A 349 17.72 -13.40 2.93
N VAL A 350 16.48 -13.92 2.93
CA VAL A 350 15.94 -14.77 4.00
C VAL A 350 16.61 -16.15 4.02
N PHE A 351 16.87 -16.76 2.86
CA PHE A 351 17.65 -18.00 2.75
C PHE A 351 19.04 -17.82 3.40
N THR A 352 19.72 -16.74 3.06
CA THR A 352 21.05 -16.47 3.63
C THR A 352 20.98 -16.24 5.14
N ALA A 353 19.89 -15.62 5.63
CA ALA A 353 19.64 -15.43 7.06
C ALA A 353 19.48 -16.76 7.80
N ALA A 354 18.71 -17.69 7.23
CA ALA A 354 18.52 -19.03 7.80
C ALA A 354 19.84 -19.82 7.87
N ALA A 355 20.65 -19.74 6.82
CA ALA A 355 21.98 -20.37 6.78
C ALA A 355 22.95 -19.80 7.84
N ILE A 356 22.93 -18.47 8.05
CA ILE A 356 23.73 -17.80 9.09
C ILE A 356 23.27 -18.26 10.49
N ALA A 357 21.95 -18.34 10.73
CA ALA A 357 21.38 -18.81 11.99
C ALA A 357 21.55 -20.32 12.22
N LYS A 358 22.03 -21.06 11.21
CA LYS A 358 22.22 -22.53 11.24
C LYS A 358 20.96 -23.28 11.68
N ARG A 359 19.79 -22.81 11.23
CA ARG A 359 18.48 -23.39 11.54
C ARG A 359 17.87 -24.03 10.28
N ASN A 360 17.13 -25.12 10.44
CA ASN A 360 16.31 -25.66 9.39
C ASN A 360 15.01 -24.85 9.29
N VAL A 361 14.75 -24.29 8.10
CA VAL A 361 13.64 -23.35 7.88
C VAL A 361 12.84 -23.77 6.65
N ARG A 362 11.51 -23.85 6.79
CA ARG A 362 10.58 -24.19 5.69
C ARG A 362 9.65 -23.03 5.41
N ILE A 363 9.40 -22.75 4.15
CA ILE A 363 8.39 -21.77 3.71
C ILE A 363 7.03 -22.44 3.72
N LEU A 364 6.11 -21.93 4.55
CA LEU A 364 4.71 -22.40 4.60
C LEU A 364 3.84 -21.63 3.62
N HIS A 365 4.02 -20.29 3.53
CA HIS A 365 3.25 -19.43 2.62
C HIS A 365 4.16 -18.39 1.96
N GLN A 366 3.79 -18.02 0.74
CA GLN A 366 4.28 -16.83 0.04
C GLN A 366 3.15 -15.83 0.00
N LEU A 367 3.38 -14.63 0.50
CA LEU A 367 2.38 -13.60 0.72
C LEU A 367 2.57 -12.44 -0.24
N THR A 368 1.48 -11.78 -0.56
CA THR A 368 1.42 -10.60 -1.42
C THR A 368 0.35 -9.63 -0.92
N GLN A 369 0.15 -8.54 -1.63
CA GLN A 369 -0.94 -7.60 -1.39
C GLN A 369 -2.32 -8.24 -1.67
N PRO A 370 -3.38 -7.79 -0.98
CA PRO A 370 -4.73 -8.35 -1.11
C PRO A 370 -5.44 -7.92 -2.40
N ALA A 371 -6.61 -8.51 -2.67
CA ALA A 371 -7.36 -8.30 -3.90
C ALA A 371 -7.84 -6.85 -4.15
N ASP A 372 -7.98 -6.04 -3.11
CA ASP A 372 -8.28 -4.61 -3.24
C ASP A 372 -7.05 -3.74 -3.58
N HIS A 373 -5.89 -4.37 -3.72
CA HIS A 373 -4.66 -3.78 -4.26
C HIS A 373 -4.29 -4.48 -5.57
N PRO A 374 -5.16 -4.43 -6.61
CA PRO A 374 -4.93 -5.17 -7.84
C PRO A 374 -3.67 -4.69 -8.54
N VAL A 375 -2.99 -5.63 -9.20
CA VAL A 375 -1.87 -5.34 -10.09
C VAL A 375 -2.33 -5.54 -11.52
N SER A 376 -2.16 -4.53 -12.36
CA SER A 376 -2.40 -4.70 -13.79
C SER A 376 -1.39 -5.69 -14.37
N ILE A 377 -1.86 -6.70 -15.10
CA ILE A 377 -0.98 -7.66 -15.76
C ILE A 377 -0.02 -7.00 -16.76
N TYR A 378 -0.38 -5.82 -17.25
CA TYR A 378 0.42 -5.01 -18.17
C TYR A 378 1.40 -4.06 -17.46
N HIS A 379 1.34 -4.01 -16.10
CA HIS A 379 2.15 -3.14 -15.26
C HIS A 379 2.64 -3.90 -14.01
N PRO A 380 3.58 -4.83 -14.18
CA PRO A 380 4.09 -5.66 -13.08
C PRO A 380 4.80 -4.86 -11.99
N GLU A 381 5.20 -3.62 -12.26
CA GLU A 381 5.77 -2.68 -11.29
C GLU A 381 4.79 -2.34 -10.14
N GLY A 382 3.50 -2.63 -10.30
CA GLY A 382 2.49 -2.53 -9.24
C GLY A 382 2.65 -3.55 -8.11
N GLU A 383 3.43 -4.62 -8.30
CA GLU A 383 3.76 -5.56 -7.22
C GLU A 383 4.82 -4.96 -6.29
N TYR A 384 4.47 -4.74 -5.03
CA TYR A 384 5.41 -4.15 -4.06
C TYR A 384 5.49 -4.92 -2.74
N LEU A 385 4.40 -5.58 -2.29
CA LEU A 385 4.39 -6.34 -1.05
C LEU A 385 4.77 -7.80 -1.31
N LYS A 386 5.73 -8.29 -0.58
CA LYS A 386 6.12 -9.69 -0.54
C LYS A 386 6.38 -10.12 0.88
N GLY A 387 5.89 -11.30 1.24
CA GLY A 387 6.07 -11.88 2.55
C GLY A 387 6.31 -13.38 2.47
N LEU A 388 6.93 -13.89 3.52
CA LEU A 388 7.12 -15.32 3.74
C LEU A 388 6.61 -15.68 5.12
N VAL A 389 5.90 -16.79 5.22
CA VAL A 389 5.61 -17.45 6.50
C VAL A 389 6.55 -18.64 6.61
N LEU A 390 7.37 -18.63 7.63
CA LEU A 390 8.43 -19.60 7.84
C LEU A 390 8.15 -20.45 9.08
N TYR A 391 8.38 -21.76 8.97
CA TYR A 391 8.50 -22.66 10.12
C TYR A 391 9.99 -22.85 10.43
N VAL A 392 10.38 -22.64 11.68
CA VAL A 392 11.77 -22.67 12.13
C VAL A 392 11.96 -23.80 13.14
N GLU A 393 12.77 -24.83 12.77
CA GLU A 393 13.10 -25.97 13.63
C GLU A 393 14.22 -25.66 14.61
#